data_d89d2a226f54200376219994a6c9779e
#
_entry.id   d89d2a226f54200376219994a6c9779e
#
_cell.length_a   1.000
_cell.length_b   1.000
_cell.length_c   1.000
_cell.angle_alpha   90.00
_cell.angle_beta   90.00
_cell.angle_gamma   90.00
#
_symmetry.space_group_name_H-M   'P 1'
#
loop_
_entity.id
_entity.type
_entity.pdbx_description
1 polymer ?
#
loop_
_entity_poly.entity_id
_entity_poly.type
_entity_poly.pdbx_seq_one_letter_code
_entity_poly.pdbx_strand_id
1 'polypeptide(L)'
;MGLDPDTVYKTLMARVDDSEDVVGIVPATATLNLKQLAKAAGGKRAEMLPVARAQVVTGYIAGGISPLGQKQPHRIFLDESAILQEAIHVSAGKRGWSVKLEPDTLLAVCKGTYAAIADFKHHF
;
A
#
# COMPACT_ATOMS: atom_id res chain seq x y z
N MET A 1 6.91 16.56 -14.90
CA MET A 1 5.77 17.15 -14.53
C MET A 1 5.09 16.67 -13.35
N GLY A 2 4.92 17.49 -12.49
CA GLY A 2 4.62 17.21 -11.15
C GLY A 2 3.24 16.64 -10.86
N LEU A 3 3.22 15.38 -10.54
CA LEU A 3 2.09 14.87 -9.79
C LEU A 3 2.12 15.52 -8.41
N ASP A 4 0.93 15.85 -7.89
CA ASP A 4 0.81 16.29 -6.50
C ASP A 4 1.31 15.16 -5.60
N PRO A 5 2.35 15.40 -4.78
CA PRO A 5 2.91 14.32 -3.93
C PRO A 5 1.88 13.66 -3.03
N ASP A 6 0.85 14.40 -2.62
CA ASP A 6 -0.19 13.87 -1.73
C ASP A 6 -1.13 12.89 -2.44
N THR A 7 -1.08 12.83 -3.77
CA THR A 7 -1.90 11.92 -4.56
C THR A 7 -1.13 10.68 -5.01
N VAL A 8 0.18 10.63 -4.76
CA VAL A 8 1.02 9.48 -5.12
C VAL A 8 1.09 8.55 -3.92
N TYR A 9 0.64 7.32 -4.10
CA TYR A 9 0.61 6.30 -3.05
C TYR A 9 1.58 5.18 -3.39
N LYS A 10 2.26 4.68 -2.37
CA LYS A 10 3.19 3.55 -2.51
C LYS A 10 2.58 2.28 -1.93
N THR A 11 2.88 1.16 -2.56
CA THR A 11 2.40 -0.16 -2.17
C THR A 11 3.50 -0.89 -1.44
N LEU A 12 3.25 -1.24 -0.18
CA LEU A 12 4.22 -1.88 0.68
C LEU A 12 3.69 -3.23 1.17
N MET A 13 4.59 -4.18 1.34
CA MET A 13 4.25 -5.50 1.83
C MET A 13 4.74 -5.66 3.25
N ALA A 14 3.90 -6.23 4.11
CA ALA A 14 4.24 -6.51 5.50
C ALA A 14 3.72 -7.89 5.89
N ARG A 15 4.32 -8.46 6.93
CA ARG A 15 3.88 -9.74 7.48
C ARG A 15 3.30 -9.51 8.87
N VAL A 16 2.08 -10.00 9.09
CA VAL A 16 1.36 -9.85 10.35
C VAL A 16 1.48 -11.14 11.14
N ASP A 17 1.92 -11.03 12.40
CA ASP A 17 2.03 -12.14 13.37
C ASP A 17 2.79 -13.35 12.82
N ASP A 18 3.79 -13.12 11.96
CA ASP A 18 4.58 -14.17 11.32
C ASP A 18 3.74 -15.17 10.52
N SER A 19 2.52 -14.82 10.16
CA SER A 19 1.59 -15.78 9.52
C SER A 19 0.96 -15.30 8.23
N GLU A 20 0.71 -14.01 8.06
CA GLU A 20 0.01 -13.51 6.88
C GLU A 20 0.74 -12.33 6.24
N ASP A 21 0.95 -12.40 4.92
CA ASP A 21 1.47 -11.28 4.15
C ASP A 21 0.31 -10.39 3.71
N VAL A 22 0.38 -9.11 4.01
CA VAL A 22 -0.65 -8.12 3.68
C VAL A 22 -0.05 -6.93 2.94
N VAL A 23 -0.91 -6.17 2.26
CA VAL A 23 -0.52 -4.98 1.52
C VAL A 23 -0.97 -3.73 2.28
N GLY A 24 -0.07 -2.79 2.48
CA GLY A 24 -0.39 -1.45 2.98
C GLY A 24 -0.09 -0.42 1.90
N ILE A 25 -1.05 0.42 1.58
CA ILE A 25 -0.90 1.47 0.58
C ILE A 25 -1.03 2.81 1.30
N VAL A 26 0.05 3.58 1.28
CA VAL A 26 0.15 4.87 1.99
C VAL A 26 0.68 5.95 1.07
N PRO A 27 0.43 7.24 1.37
CA PRO A 27 1.01 8.32 0.59
C PRO A 27 2.53 8.16 0.50
N ALA A 28 3.10 8.50 -0.65
CA ALA A 28 4.55 8.42 -0.84
C ALA A 28 5.31 9.33 0.14
N THR A 29 4.65 10.38 0.64
CA THR A 29 5.21 11.33 1.61
C THR A 29 5.12 10.85 3.05
N ALA A 30 4.44 9.74 3.30
CA ALA A 30 4.22 9.19 4.64
C ALA A 30 5.01 7.89 4.82
N THR A 31 5.01 7.37 6.05
CA THR A 31 5.54 6.05 6.36
C THR A 31 4.41 5.12 6.78
N LEU A 32 4.58 3.83 6.53
CA LEU A 32 3.61 2.83 6.97
C LEU A 32 3.76 2.61 8.48
N ASN A 33 2.66 2.80 9.22
CA ASN A 33 2.62 2.48 10.63
C ASN A 33 2.31 1.00 10.80
N LEU A 34 3.33 0.22 11.11
CA LEU A 34 3.20 -1.23 11.19
C LEU A 34 2.27 -1.69 12.33
N LYS A 35 2.28 -0.96 13.44
CA LYS A 35 1.39 -1.27 14.56
C LYS A 35 -0.08 -1.09 14.19
N GLN A 36 -0.39 0.00 13.49
CA GLN A 36 -1.75 0.26 13.03
C GLN A 36 -2.16 -0.72 11.94
N LEU A 37 -1.24 -1.10 11.05
CA LEU A 37 -1.51 -2.10 10.03
C LEU A 37 -1.85 -3.45 10.67
N ALA A 38 -1.07 -3.88 11.66
CA ALA A 38 -1.35 -5.11 12.38
C ALA A 38 -2.74 -5.08 13.00
N LYS A 39 -3.09 -3.96 13.64
CA LYS A 39 -4.41 -3.78 14.25
C LYS A 39 -5.52 -3.85 13.21
N ALA A 40 -5.36 -3.19 12.07
CA ALA A 40 -6.35 -3.24 10.98
C ALA A 40 -6.54 -4.66 10.45
N ALA A 41 -5.47 -5.46 10.43
CA ALA A 41 -5.51 -6.83 9.98
C ALA A 41 -6.01 -7.81 11.06
N GLY A 42 -6.27 -7.32 12.28
CA GLY A 42 -6.71 -8.17 13.38
C GLY A 42 -5.59 -8.89 14.11
N GLY A 43 -4.34 -8.46 13.89
CA GLY A 43 -3.17 -9.06 14.51
C GLY A 43 -2.57 -8.19 15.60
N LYS A 44 -1.46 -8.64 16.15
CA LYS A 44 -0.77 -7.96 17.25
C LYS A 44 0.42 -7.15 16.79
N ARG A 45 1.16 -7.63 15.79
CA ARG A 45 2.33 -6.93 15.28
C ARG A 45 2.54 -7.24 13.82
N ALA A 46 3.23 -6.33 13.15
CA ALA A 46 3.61 -6.49 11.75
C ALA A 46 5.05 -6.02 11.55
N GLU A 47 5.70 -6.55 10.55
CA GLU A 47 7.03 -6.12 10.13
C GLU A 47 7.10 -6.06 8.62
N MET A 48 8.00 -5.24 8.10
CA MET A 48 8.18 -5.13 6.66
C MET A 48 8.65 -6.46 6.10
N LEU A 49 8.06 -6.85 4.97
CA LEU A 49 8.46 -8.07 4.29
C LEU A 49 9.83 -7.86 3.64
N PRO A 50 10.78 -8.80 3.76
CA PRO A 50 12.04 -8.69 3.03
C PRO A 50 11.80 -8.55 1.52
N VAL A 51 12.63 -7.76 0.85
CA VAL A 51 12.48 -7.47 -0.58
C VAL A 51 12.36 -8.74 -1.42
N ALA A 52 13.22 -9.72 -1.17
CA ALA A 52 13.18 -10.98 -1.91
C ALA A 52 11.84 -11.69 -1.77
N ARG A 53 11.29 -11.72 -0.56
CA ARG A 53 9.98 -12.33 -0.30
C ARG A 53 8.86 -11.56 -1.00
N ALA A 54 8.90 -10.23 -0.91
CA ALA A 54 7.90 -9.39 -1.55
C ALA A 54 7.86 -9.62 -3.06
N GLN A 55 9.00 -9.76 -3.70
CA GLN A 55 9.08 -10.04 -5.13
C GLN A 55 8.48 -11.41 -5.49
N VAL A 56 8.72 -12.41 -4.65
CA VAL A 56 8.19 -13.75 -4.88
C VAL A 56 6.67 -13.78 -4.78
N VAL A 57 6.10 -13.19 -3.72
CA VAL A 57 4.66 -13.29 -3.46
C VAL A 57 3.82 -12.33 -4.31
N THR A 58 4.38 -11.20 -4.76
CA THR A 58 3.64 -10.25 -5.59
C THR A 58 3.84 -10.49 -7.08
N GLY A 59 4.98 -11.03 -7.47
CA GLY A 59 5.37 -11.15 -8.87
C GLY A 59 5.96 -9.88 -9.44
N TYR A 60 6.17 -8.84 -8.62
CA TYR A 60 6.74 -7.57 -9.03
C TYR A 60 8.12 -7.35 -8.43
N ILE A 61 8.97 -6.57 -9.12
CA ILE A 61 10.28 -6.19 -8.60
C ILE A 61 10.14 -5.01 -7.64
N ALA A 62 11.09 -4.86 -6.72
CA ALA A 62 11.12 -3.76 -5.77
C ALA A 62 11.09 -2.41 -6.49
N GLY A 63 10.30 -1.47 -5.97
CA GLY A 63 10.09 -0.16 -6.59
C GLY A 63 9.02 -0.15 -7.68
N GLY A 64 8.51 -1.33 -8.07
CA GLY A 64 7.44 -1.46 -9.06
C GLY A 64 6.28 -2.30 -8.59
N ILE A 65 6.14 -2.53 -7.27
CA ILE A 65 5.04 -3.33 -6.75
C ILE A 65 3.71 -2.59 -6.92
N SER A 66 2.78 -3.22 -7.61
CA SER A 66 1.41 -2.71 -7.79
C SER A 66 0.46 -3.46 -6.86
N PRO A 67 -0.61 -2.80 -6.38
CA PRO A 67 -1.67 -3.50 -5.66
C PRO A 67 -2.54 -4.34 -6.60
N LEU A 68 -2.42 -4.12 -7.91
CA LEU A 68 -3.23 -4.79 -8.92
C LEU A 68 -2.48 -6.00 -9.50
N GLY A 69 -3.22 -7.07 -9.75
CA GLY A 69 -2.66 -8.23 -10.47
C GLY A 69 -1.52 -8.94 -9.78
N GLN A 70 -1.46 -8.93 -8.46
CA GLN A 70 -0.42 -9.64 -7.74
C GLN A 70 -0.53 -11.14 -7.94
N LYS A 71 0.64 -11.81 -7.97
CA LYS A 71 0.73 -13.24 -8.23
C LYS A 71 -0.07 -14.07 -7.22
N GLN A 72 -0.09 -13.66 -5.96
CA GLN A 72 -0.88 -14.29 -4.90
C GLN A 72 -1.86 -13.27 -4.34
N PRO A 73 -3.06 -13.69 -3.93
CA PRO A 73 -4.00 -12.78 -3.29
C PRO A 73 -3.52 -12.40 -1.90
N HIS A 74 -3.64 -11.10 -1.58
CA HIS A 74 -3.30 -10.56 -0.27
C HIS A 74 -4.40 -9.62 0.17
N ARG A 75 -4.66 -9.54 1.48
CA ARG A 75 -5.54 -8.49 1.99
C ARG A 75 -4.86 -7.14 1.79
N ILE A 76 -5.64 -6.17 1.35
CA ILE A 76 -5.14 -4.84 0.98
C ILE A 76 -5.79 -3.79 1.87
N PHE A 77 -4.94 -2.96 2.47
CA PHE A 77 -5.37 -1.82 3.30
C PHE A 77 -4.86 -0.54 2.67
N LEU A 78 -5.78 0.37 2.37
CA LEU A 78 -5.47 1.68 1.81
C LEU A 78 -5.63 2.72 2.90
N ASP A 79 -4.61 3.56 3.10
CA ASP A 79 -4.69 4.58 4.14
C ASP A 79 -5.91 5.47 3.94
N GLU A 80 -6.59 5.78 5.02
CA GLU A 80 -7.83 6.55 4.98
C GLU A 80 -7.68 7.96 4.41
N SER A 81 -6.45 8.50 4.37
CA SER A 81 -6.19 9.79 3.71
C SER A 81 -6.66 9.83 2.26
N ALA A 82 -6.72 8.66 1.61
CA ALA A 82 -7.16 8.56 0.22
C ALA A 82 -8.64 8.94 0.04
N ILE A 83 -9.44 8.86 1.09
CA ILE A 83 -10.86 9.25 1.03
C ILE A 83 -11.01 10.71 0.61
N LEU A 84 -10.01 11.54 0.95
CA LEU A 84 -10.03 12.97 0.63
C LEU A 84 -9.57 13.29 -0.80
N GLN A 85 -9.13 12.29 -1.55
CA GLN A 85 -8.60 12.48 -2.89
C GLN A 85 -9.63 12.08 -3.94
N GLU A 86 -9.74 12.85 -5.02
CA GLU A 86 -10.57 12.46 -6.16
C GLU A 86 -9.98 11.27 -6.87
N ALA A 87 -8.65 11.25 -6.97
CA ALA A 87 -7.91 10.16 -7.59
C ALA A 87 -6.53 10.05 -6.95
N ILE A 88 -5.99 8.84 -6.99
CA ILE A 88 -4.64 8.57 -6.51
C ILE A 88 -3.85 7.86 -7.61
N HIS A 89 -2.52 7.91 -7.49
CA HIS A 89 -1.60 7.23 -8.40
C HIS A 89 -0.91 6.10 -7.65
N VAL A 90 -0.99 4.89 -8.19
CA VAL A 90 -0.29 3.73 -7.65
C VAL A 90 0.58 3.11 -8.73
N SER A 91 1.60 2.35 -8.34
CA SER A 91 2.48 1.70 -9.30
C SER A 91 1.70 0.81 -10.26
N ALA A 92 2.08 0.85 -11.54
CA ALA A 92 1.50 0.02 -12.59
C ALA A 92 2.31 -1.26 -12.83
N GLY A 93 3.22 -1.61 -11.93
CA GLY A 93 4.01 -2.84 -12.04
C GLY A 93 5.41 -2.65 -12.60
N LYS A 94 5.78 -1.43 -12.95
CA LYS A 94 7.13 -1.06 -13.41
C LYS A 94 7.54 0.24 -12.74
N ARG A 95 8.84 0.36 -12.45
CA ARG A 95 9.38 1.61 -11.92
C ARG A 95 9.09 2.77 -12.86
N GLY A 96 8.64 3.88 -12.29
CA GLY A 96 8.33 5.09 -13.06
C GLY A 96 6.99 5.06 -13.79
N TRP A 97 6.26 3.96 -13.71
CA TRP A 97 4.93 3.84 -14.31
C TRP A 97 3.88 3.80 -13.23
N SER A 98 2.86 4.63 -13.38
CA SER A 98 1.75 4.65 -12.43
C SER A 98 0.41 4.64 -13.16
N VAL A 99 -0.62 4.22 -12.45
CA VAL A 99 -1.99 4.27 -12.92
C VAL A 99 -2.76 5.19 -11.98
N LYS A 100 -3.58 6.05 -12.56
CA LYS A 100 -4.45 6.97 -11.84
C LYS A 100 -5.84 6.38 -11.76
N LEU A 101 -6.40 6.31 -10.54
CA LEU A 101 -7.76 5.82 -10.35
C LEU A 101 -8.37 6.39 -9.07
N GLU A 102 -9.69 6.32 -9.00
CA GLU A 102 -10.41 6.70 -7.80
C GLU A 102 -10.13 5.68 -6.68
N PRO A 103 -9.95 6.13 -5.42
CA PRO A 103 -9.68 5.22 -4.31
C PRO A 103 -10.74 4.12 -4.15
N ASP A 104 -12.01 4.47 -4.23
CA ASP A 104 -13.09 3.48 -4.12
C ASP A 104 -13.03 2.43 -5.24
N THR A 105 -12.67 2.86 -6.44
CA THR A 105 -12.50 1.95 -7.58
C THR A 105 -11.36 0.98 -7.33
N LEU A 106 -10.23 1.48 -6.82
CA LEU A 106 -9.10 0.63 -6.47
C LEU A 106 -9.53 -0.46 -5.48
N LEU A 107 -10.23 -0.06 -4.40
CA LEU A 107 -10.66 -1.01 -3.38
C LEU A 107 -11.68 -2.01 -3.90
N ALA A 108 -12.55 -1.59 -4.81
CA ALA A 108 -13.50 -2.51 -5.45
C ALA A 108 -12.79 -3.56 -6.30
N VAL A 109 -11.77 -3.14 -7.06
CA VAL A 109 -11.02 -4.04 -7.94
C VAL A 109 -10.17 -5.03 -7.16
N CYS A 110 -9.45 -4.57 -6.14
CA CYS A 110 -8.54 -5.43 -5.38
C CYS A 110 -9.14 -5.98 -4.08
N LYS A 111 -10.41 -5.68 -3.81
CA LYS A 111 -11.14 -6.14 -2.62
C LYS A 111 -10.47 -5.69 -1.33
N GLY A 112 -10.01 -4.43 -1.32
CA GLY A 112 -9.33 -3.85 -0.17
C GLY A 112 -10.28 -3.06 0.74
N THR A 113 -9.72 -2.55 1.82
CA THR A 113 -10.44 -1.71 2.78
C THR A 113 -9.61 -0.50 3.18
N TYR A 114 -10.29 0.57 3.60
CA TYR A 114 -9.62 1.72 4.20
C TYR A 114 -9.19 1.41 5.63
N ALA A 115 -8.07 1.97 6.04
CA ALA A 115 -7.59 1.87 7.42
C ALA A 115 -6.65 3.02 7.74
N ALA A 116 -6.54 3.38 9.01
CA ALA A 116 -5.61 4.41 9.46
C ALA A 116 -4.24 3.76 9.66
N ILE A 117 -3.39 3.75 8.63
CA ILE A 117 -2.12 3.04 8.62
C ILE A 117 -0.90 3.90 8.26
N ALA A 118 -1.08 5.20 8.03
CA ALA A 118 0.03 6.08 7.67
C ALA A 118 0.45 6.97 8.81
N ASP A 119 1.77 7.18 8.93
CA ASP A 119 2.34 8.21 9.77
C ASP A 119 2.85 9.32 8.88
N PHE A 120 2.40 10.54 9.12
CA PHE A 120 2.83 11.71 8.37
C PHE A 120 3.93 12.42 9.15
N LYS A 121 4.95 12.87 8.41
CA LYS A 121 6.02 13.66 9.03
C LYS A 121 5.52 15.07 9.21
N HIS A 122 5.55 15.54 10.46
CA HIS A 122 5.23 16.91 10.77
C HIS A 122 6.52 17.68 11.04
N HIS A 123 6.66 18.78 10.34
CA HIS A 123 7.81 19.68 10.52
C HIS A 123 7.29 20.95 11.18
N PHE A 124 7.76 21.21 12.38
CA PHE A 124 7.40 22.40 13.12
C PHE A 124 8.62 23.27 13.33
#